data_82a34fc00ff502dc0105542f26ba6909
#
_entry.id   82a34fc00ff502dc0105542f26ba6909
#
_cell.length_a   1.000
_cell.length_b   1.000
_cell.length_c   1.000
_cell.angle_alpha   90.00
_cell.angle_beta   90.00
_cell.angle_gamma   90.00
#
_symmetry.space_group_name_H-M   'P 1'
#
loop_
_entity.id
_entity.type
_entity.pdbx_description
1 polymer ?
#
loop_
_entity_poly.entity_id
_entity_poly.type
_entity_poly.pdbx_seq_one_letter_code
_entity_poly.pdbx_strand_id
1 'polypeptide(L)'
;RRQRQMCIRDRVKDNQVNAFCMPGGKIVVYEGLMNLVSSDDELAVVIGHEVAHAVAKHSNERMSQQLVAQYGAKIFGEALSGKSAAIQKAGNIVYGLGAQYGVMLPFSRKHETEADYMGLILMTMAGYNPNVAVTFWQKMSAGGSGSVPEIMSTHPSDATRISDIRKHLPEMKKYK
;
A
#
# COMPACT_ATOMS: atom_id res chain seq x y z
N ARG A 1 -32.45 -9.77 6.14
CA ARG A 1 -31.92 -9.57 4.78
C ARG A 1 -30.49 -9.06 4.90
N ARG A 2 -29.50 -9.94 4.81
CA ARG A 2 -28.09 -9.55 4.67
C ARG A 2 -27.95 -8.89 3.31
N GLN A 3 -27.76 -7.57 3.28
CA GLN A 3 -27.38 -6.84 2.10
C GLN A 3 -25.99 -7.36 1.69
N ARG A 4 -25.92 -8.14 0.60
CA ARG A 4 -24.64 -8.48 -0.04
C ARG A 4 -24.11 -7.16 -0.58
N GLN A 5 -23.14 -6.58 0.11
CA GLN A 5 -22.32 -5.54 -0.47
C GLN A 5 -21.56 -6.18 -1.63
N MET A 6 -22.05 -6.03 -2.83
CA MET A 6 -21.30 -6.36 -4.03
C MET A 6 -20.12 -5.40 -4.08
N CYS A 7 -18.91 -5.93 -3.95
CA CYS A 7 -17.71 -5.17 -4.31
C CYS A 7 -17.84 -4.82 -5.80
N ILE A 8 -18.18 -3.58 -6.08
CA ILE A 8 -18.22 -3.07 -7.46
C ILE A 8 -16.76 -2.87 -7.85
N ARG A 9 -16.30 -3.63 -8.83
CA ARG A 9 -15.00 -3.46 -9.47
C ARG A 9 -15.20 -2.57 -10.69
N ASP A 10 -14.60 -1.40 -10.69
CA ASP A 10 -14.65 -0.49 -11.80
C ASP A 10 -13.32 -0.53 -12.56
N ARG A 11 -13.41 -0.67 -13.89
CA ARG A 11 -12.26 -0.56 -14.79
C ARG A 11 -12.16 0.87 -15.30
N VAL A 12 -11.00 1.49 -15.09
CA VAL A 12 -10.72 2.83 -15.61
C VAL A 12 -9.90 2.70 -16.89
N LYS A 13 -10.42 3.32 -17.97
CA LYS A 13 -9.72 3.37 -19.25
C LYS A 13 -8.58 4.40 -19.20
N ASP A 14 -7.48 4.00 -18.63
CA ASP A 14 -6.25 4.78 -18.52
C ASP A 14 -5.06 3.82 -18.59
N ASN A 15 -3.98 4.27 -19.22
CA ASN A 15 -2.76 3.48 -19.40
C ASN A 15 -1.89 3.40 -18.13
N GLN A 16 -2.28 4.04 -17.04
CA GLN A 16 -1.58 3.92 -15.76
C GLN A 16 -1.59 2.48 -15.28
N VAL A 17 -0.44 2.02 -14.81
CA VAL A 17 -0.31 0.72 -14.15
C VAL A 17 -0.63 0.91 -12.67
N ASN A 18 -1.91 0.89 -12.33
CA ASN A 18 -2.37 1.16 -10.98
C ASN A 18 -3.65 0.38 -10.62
N ALA A 19 -3.85 0.17 -9.32
CA ALA A 19 -5.10 -0.28 -8.71
C ALA A 19 -5.19 0.31 -7.30
N PHE A 20 -6.39 0.48 -6.78
CA PHE A 20 -6.59 0.87 -5.38
C PHE A 20 -7.97 0.44 -4.88
N CYS A 21 -8.04 0.27 -3.56
CA CYS A 21 -9.30 0.00 -2.88
C CYS A 21 -9.78 1.27 -2.14
N MET A 22 -10.99 1.71 -2.47
CA MET A 22 -11.64 2.84 -1.82
C MET A 22 -12.29 2.40 -0.49
N PRO A 23 -12.51 3.33 0.45
CA PRO A 23 -13.35 3.09 1.60
C PRO A 23 -14.71 2.53 1.19
N GLY A 24 -15.15 1.46 1.88
CA GLY A 24 -16.38 0.74 1.50
C GLY A 24 -16.15 -0.46 0.58
N GLY A 25 -14.89 -0.80 0.25
CA GLY A 25 -14.52 -2.03 -0.46
C GLY A 25 -14.69 -1.99 -1.97
N LYS A 26 -14.81 -0.79 -2.56
CA LYS A 26 -14.80 -0.63 -4.02
C LYS A 26 -13.36 -0.70 -4.54
N ILE A 27 -13.10 -1.61 -5.47
CA ILE A 27 -11.80 -1.77 -6.09
C ILE A 27 -11.83 -1.14 -7.48
N VAL A 28 -10.86 -0.27 -7.72
CA VAL A 28 -10.64 0.36 -9.03
C VAL A 28 -9.38 -0.25 -9.63
N VAL A 29 -9.46 -0.66 -10.89
CA VAL A 29 -8.34 -1.24 -11.64
C VAL A 29 -8.17 -0.48 -12.94
N TYR A 30 -6.96 -0.01 -13.19
CA TYR A 30 -6.61 0.70 -14.42
C TYR A 30 -6.29 -0.28 -15.55
N GLU A 31 -6.61 0.14 -16.77
CA GLU A 31 -6.39 -0.68 -17.97
C GLU A 31 -4.90 -1.00 -18.18
N GLY A 32 -4.01 -0.05 -17.85
CA GLY A 32 -2.56 -0.29 -17.92
C GLY A 32 -2.09 -1.44 -17.05
N LEU A 33 -2.68 -1.64 -15.86
CA LEU A 33 -2.39 -2.83 -15.04
C LEU A 33 -2.91 -4.10 -15.70
N MET A 34 -4.13 -4.08 -16.26
CA MET A 34 -4.70 -5.23 -16.94
C MET A 34 -3.86 -5.69 -18.15
N ASN A 35 -3.22 -4.74 -18.84
CA ASN A 35 -2.33 -5.04 -19.95
C ASN A 35 -0.95 -5.58 -19.50
N LEU A 36 -0.57 -5.33 -18.27
CA LEU A 36 0.71 -5.78 -17.71
C LEU A 36 0.63 -7.17 -17.10
N VAL A 37 -0.49 -7.50 -16.45
CA VAL A 37 -0.68 -8.83 -15.84
C VAL A 37 -0.81 -9.90 -16.93
N SER A 38 -0.14 -11.03 -16.70
CA SER A 38 -0.07 -12.13 -17.68
C SER A 38 -1.02 -13.27 -17.34
N SER A 39 -1.64 -13.25 -16.15
CA SER A 39 -2.57 -14.28 -15.69
C SER A 39 -3.52 -13.75 -14.62
N ASP A 40 -4.60 -14.49 -14.37
CA ASP A 40 -5.54 -14.21 -13.29
C ASP A 40 -4.86 -14.33 -11.91
N ASP A 41 -3.85 -15.19 -11.77
CA ASP A 41 -3.06 -15.31 -10.55
C ASP A 41 -2.27 -14.03 -10.27
N GLU A 42 -1.63 -13.41 -11.28
CA GLU A 42 -0.95 -12.13 -11.13
C GLU A 42 -1.92 -11.00 -10.76
N LEU A 43 -3.11 -11.00 -11.38
CA LEU A 43 -4.16 -10.04 -11.02
C LEU A 43 -4.63 -10.26 -9.58
N ALA A 44 -4.78 -11.52 -9.15
CA ALA A 44 -5.19 -11.87 -7.80
C ALA A 44 -4.18 -11.42 -6.74
N VAL A 45 -2.87 -11.34 -7.06
CA VAL A 45 -1.86 -10.75 -6.16
C VAL A 45 -2.21 -9.30 -5.85
N VAL A 46 -2.47 -8.48 -6.88
CA VAL A 46 -2.80 -7.06 -6.70
C VAL A 46 -4.14 -6.88 -6.00
N ILE A 47 -5.18 -7.58 -6.46
CA ILE A 47 -6.52 -7.47 -5.87
C ILE A 47 -6.51 -7.94 -4.41
N GLY A 48 -5.81 -9.03 -4.09
CA GLY A 48 -5.66 -9.53 -2.73
C GLY A 48 -4.97 -8.50 -1.82
N HIS A 49 -3.91 -7.87 -2.31
CA HIS A 49 -3.18 -6.80 -1.62
C HIS A 49 -4.08 -5.58 -1.32
N GLU A 50 -4.84 -5.09 -2.33
CA GLU A 50 -5.76 -3.97 -2.16
C GLU A 50 -6.92 -4.28 -1.19
N VAL A 51 -7.47 -5.50 -1.28
CA VAL A 51 -8.50 -5.96 -0.33
C VAL A 51 -7.92 -6.04 1.08
N ALA A 52 -6.68 -6.50 1.25
CA ALA A 52 -6.01 -6.55 2.54
C ALA A 52 -5.86 -5.16 3.16
N HIS A 53 -5.47 -4.15 2.38
CA HIS A 53 -5.44 -2.76 2.86
C HIS A 53 -6.79 -2.27 3.36
N ALA A 54 -7.88 -2.61 2.66
CA ALA A 54 -9.23 -2.24 3.06
C ALA A 54 -9.69 -2.97 4.34
N VAL A 55 -9.44 -4.28 4.43
CA VAL A 55 -9.80 -5.12 5.59
C VAL A 55 -9.05 -4.69 6.84
N ALA A 56 -7.74 -4.45 6.72
CA ALA A 56 -6.88 -3.96 7.80
C ALA A 56 -7.11 -2.47 8.13
N LYS A 57 -7.91 -1.75 7.33
CA LYS A 57 -8.23 -0.32 7.50
C LYS A 57 -7.00 0.60 7.47
N HIS A 58 -5.98 0.24 6.71
CA HIS A 58 -4.73 0.99 6.61
C HIS A 58 -4.93 2.46 6.22
N SER A 59 -5.92 2.76 5.36
CA SER A 59 -6.26 4.14 5.00
C SER A 59 -6.73 4.97 6.20
N ASN A 60 -7.53 4.37 7.10
CA ASN A 60 -8.00 5.06 8.30
C ASN A 60 -6.85 5.30 9.29
N GLU A 61 -5.97 4.31 9.46
CA GLU A 61 -4.81 4.43 10.31
C GLU A 61 -3.85 5.50 9.79
N ARG A 62 -3.56 5.51 8.48
CA ARG A 62 -2.75 6.54 7.83
C ARG A 62 -3.33 7.93 8.02
N MET A 63 -4.66 8.08 7.87
CA MET A 63 -5.34 9.37 8.09
C MET A 63 -5.19 9.82 9.55
N SER A 64 -5.36 8.92 10.50
CA SER A 64 -5.19 9.22 11.93
C SER A 64 -3.76 9.68 12.25
N GLN A 65 -2.76 9.00 11.69
CA GLN A 65 -1.34 9.37 11.84
C GLN A 65 -1.04 10.75 11.25
N GLN A 66 -1.61 11.05 10.07
CA GLN A 66 -1.47 12.37 9.46
C GLN A 66 -2.08 13.47 10.32
N LEU A 67 -3.26 13.24 10.90
CA LEU A 67 -3.89 14.19 11.81
C LEU A 67 -3.03 14.41 13.06
N VAL A 68 -2.53 13.34 13.69
CA VAL A 68 -1.63 13.46 14.85
C VAL A 68 -0.37 14.25 14.49
N ALA A 69 0.24 13.98 13.33
CA ALA A 69 1.41 14.74 12.88
C ALA A 69 1.09 16.22 12.63
N GLN A 70 -0.07 16.53 12.05
CA GLN A 70 -0.49 17.93 11.83
C GLN A 70 -0.75 18.67 13.13
N TYR A 71 -1.48 18.06 14.08
CA TYR A 71 -1.71 18.67 15.40
C TYR A 71 -0.40 18.84 16.17
N GLY A 72 0.48 17.85 16.13
CA GLY A 72 1.81 17.94 16.73
C GLY A 72 2.64 19.08 16.13
N ALA A 73 2.59 19.25 14.80
CA ALA A 73 3.27 20.34 14.11
C ALA A 73 2.75 21.72 14.56
N LYS A 74 1.42 21.84 14.76
CA LYS A 74 0.80 23.08 15.25
C LYS A 74 1.27 23.40 16.66
N ILE A 75 1.18 22.46 17.60
CA ILE A 75 1.63 22.64 18.99
C ILE A 75 3.12 22.99 19.03
N PHE A 76 3.95 22.30 18.25
CA PHE A 76 5.38 22.55 18.16
C PHE A 76 5.68 23.94 17.58
N GLY A 77 4.95 24.37 16.55
CA GLY A 77 5.05 25.72 15.98
C GLY A 77 4.67 26.81 16.97
N GLU A 78 3.60 26.59 17.75
CA GLU A 78 3.17 27.51 18.81
C GLU A 78 4.25 27.64 19.91
N ALA A 79 4.88 26.53 20.31
CA ALA A 79 5.98 26.55 21.28
C ALA A 79 7.22 27.31 20.77
N LEU A 80 7.40 27.41 19.46
CA LEU A 80 8.49 28.16 18.83
C LEU A 80 8.12 29.60 18.47
N SER A 81 6.87 30.03 18.67
CA SER A 81 6.36 31.32 18.18
C SER A 81 7.13 32.53 18.72
N GLY A 82 7.70 32.45 19.95
CA GLY A 82 8.54 33.49 20.55
C GLY A 82 10.02 33.48 20.15
N LYS A 83 10.44 32.57 19.27
CA LYS A 83 11.83 32.44 18.79
C LYS A 83 12.05 33.18 17.47
N SER A 84 13.34 33.39 17.11
CA SER A 84 13.65 33.98 15.80
C SER A 84 13.13 33.18 14.63
N ALA A 85 12.86 33.83 13.50
CA ALA A 85 12.35 33.17 12.29
C ALA A 85 13.24 32.01 11.81
N ALA A 86 14.57 32.15 11.99
CA ALA A 86 15.52 31.08 11.65
C ALA A 86 15.32 29.84 12.52
N ILE A 87 15.10 30.02 13.84
CA ILE A 87 14.84 28.89 14.77
C ILE A 87 13.49 28.25 14.46
N GLN A 88 12.44 29.03 14.19
CA GLN A 88 11.13 28.50 13.82
C GLN A 88 11.21 27.67 12.54
N LYS A 89 11.89 28.18 11.51
CA LYS A 89 12.08 27.45 10.24
C LYS A 89 12.86 26.15 10.42
N ALA A 90 13.98 26.21 11.13
CA ALA A 90 14.79 25.01 11.40
C ALA A 90 14.02 23.96 12.21
N GLY A 91 13.30 24.39 13.27
CA GLY A 91 12.48 23.51 14.09
C GLY A 91 11.37 22.81 13.30
N ASN A 92 10.65 23.54 12.46
CA ASN A 92 9.59 22.96 11.62
C ASN A 92 10.13 21.94 10.61
N ILE A 93 11.33 22.18 10.05
CA ILE A 93 12.00 21.20 9.16
C ILE A 93 12.35 19.94 9.95
N VAL A 94 12.98 20.07 11.12
CA VAL A 94 13.36 18.94 11.96
C VAL A 94 12.14 18.14 12.41
N TYR A 95 11.06 18.80 12.82
CA TYR A 95 9.80 18.14 13.17
C TYR A 95 9.22 17.38 11.98
N GLY A 96 9.14 18.02 10.81
CA GLY A 96 8.61 17.38 9.58
C GLY A 96 9.40 16.16 9.17
N LEU A 97 10.74 16.24 9.18
CA LEU A 97 11.61 15.10 8.89
C LEU A 97 11.44 13.98 9.95
N GLY A 98 11.38 14.35 11.24
CA GLY A 98 11.15 13.39 12.34
C GLY A 98 9.82 12.66 12.21
N ALA A 99 8.74 13.38 11.92
CA ALA A 99 7.42 12.77 11.67
C ALA A 99 7.42 11.87 10.45
N GLN A 100 8.04 12.30 9.35
CA GLN A 100 8.08 11.53 8.12
C GLN A 100 8.94 10.27 8.24
N TYR A 101 10.19 10.41 8.67
CA TYR A 101 11.14 9.29 8.68
C TYR A 101 11.04 8.43 9.95
N GLY A 102 10.67 9.01 11.08
CA GLY A 102 10.58 8.30 12.36
C GLY A 102 9.23 7.61 12.60
N VAL A 103 8.15 8.09 11.97
CA VAL A 103 6.80 7.56 12.19
C VAL A 103 6.16 7.11 10.89
N MET A 104 5.91 7.99 9.93
CA MET A 104 5.07 7.67 8.77
C MET A 104 5.66 6.58 7.87
N LEU A 105 6.96 6.63 7.55
CA LEU A 105 7.59 5.63 6.68
C LEU A 105 7.68 4.24 7.31
N PRO A 106 8.08 4.06 8.59
CA PRO A 106 8.05 2.75 9.23
C PRO A 106 6.66 2.14 9.27
N PHE A 107 5.63 2.93 9.56
CA PHE A 107 4.24 2.46 9.54
C PHE A 107 3.78 2.07 8.13
N SER A 108 4.12 2.86 7.11
CA SER A 108 3.80 2.52 5.73
C SER A 108 4.39 1.17 5.33
N ARG A 109 5.66 0.91 5.66
CA ARG A 109 6.31 -0.39 5.38
C ARG A 109 5.61 -1.55 6.10
N LYS A 110 5.22 -1.35 7.35
CA LYS A 110 4.48 -2.36 8.12
C LYS A 110 3.14 -2.68 7.47
N HIS A 111 2.40 -1.66 7.02
CA HIS A 111 1.13 -1.84 6.31
C HIS A 111 1.31 -2.63 5.01
N GLU A 112 2.39 -2.36 4.25
CA GLU A 112 2.68 -3.11 3.03
C GLU A 112 2.96 -4.59 3.31
N THR A 113 3.80 -4.89 4.32
CA THR A 113 4.10 -6.27 4.73
C THR A 113 2.85 -7.01 5.20
N GLU A 114 1.99 -6.34 5.98
CA GLU A 114 0.72 -6.90 6.43
C GLU A 114 -0.25 -7.14 5.26
N ALA A 115 -0.34 -6.19 4.33
CA ALA A 115 -1.18 -6.30 3.15
C ALA A 115 -0.70 -7.43 2.21
N ASP A 116 0.61 -7.62 2.06
CA ASP A 116 1.15 -8.75 1.31
C ASP A 116 0.78 -10.09 1.94
N TYR A 117 0.99 -10.24 3.26
CA TYR A 117 0.67 -11.48 3.96
C TYR A 117 -0.81 -11.82 3.89
N MET A 118 -1.68 -10.85 4.21
CA MET A 118 -3.13 -11.03 4.12
C MET A 118 -3.58 -11.25 2.68
N GLY A 119 -2.98 -10.55 1.72
CA GLY A 119 -3.26 -10.70 0.29
C GLY A 119 -2.95 -12.10 -0.22
N LEU A 120 -1.80 -12.70 0.21
CA LEU A 120 -1.47 -14.09 -0.09
C LEU A 120 -2.50 -15.07 0.47
N ILE A 121 -2.99 -14.85 1.70
CA ILE A 121 -4.05 -15.66 2.29
C ILE A 121 -5.33 -15.56 1.47
N LEU A 122 -5.77 -14.34 1.18
CA LEU A 122 -7.02 -14.08 0.47
C LEU A 122 -7.02 -14.69 -0.94
N MET A 123 -5.93 -14.51 -1.71
CA MET A 123 -5.83 -15.11 -3.03
C MET A 123 -5.78 -16.64 -2.98
N THR A 124 -5.11 -17.22 -1.96
CA THR A 124 -5.05 -18.67 -1.77
C THR A 124 -6.42 -19.25 -1.44
N MET A 125 -7.17 -18.62 -0.52
CA MET A 125 -8.55 -19.01 -0.19
C MET A 125 -9.49 -18.89 -1.39
N ALA A 126 -9.21 -17.98 -2.31
CA ALA A 126 -9.96 -17.81 -3.55
C ALA A 126 -9.55 -18.82 -4.66
N GLY A 127 -8.58 -19.71 -4.39
CA GLY A 127 -8.13 -20.76 -5.33
C GLY A 127 -7.02 -20.33 -6.29
N TYR A 128 -6.46 -19.14 -6.15
CA TYR A 128 -5.35 -18.64 -6.95
C TYR A 128 -4.00 -19.12 -6.41
N ASN A 129 -2.99 -19.13 -7.28
CA ASN A 129 -1.64 -19.61 -6.95
C ASN A 129 -0.79 -18.49 -6.31
N PRO A 130 -0.51 -18.52 -5.00
CA PRO A 130 0.26 -17.47 -4.33
C PRO A 130 1.74 -17.45 -4.73
N ASN A 131 2.28 -18.51 -5.34
CA ASN A 131 3.70 -18.57 -5.69
C ASN A 131 4.10 -17.54 -6.77
N VAL A 132 3.14 -17.05 -7.56
CA VAL A 132 3.41 -16.01 -8.58
C VAL A 132 3.70 -14.64 -7.96
N ALA A 133 3.38 -14.43 -6.68
CA ALA A 133 3.54 -13.12 -6.04
C ALA A 133 4.99 -12.62 -6.05
N VAL A 134 5.96 -13.50 -5.83
CA VAL A 134 7.39 -13.12 -5.85
C VAL A 134 7.81 -12.62 -7.23
N THR A 135 7.53 -13.39 -8.27
CA THR A 135 7.90 -13.04 -9.65
C THR A 135 7.14 -11.83 -10.15
N PHE A 136 5.88 -11.69 -9.74
CA PHE A 136 5.06 -10.52 -10.06
C PHE A 136 5.64 -9.23 -9.48
N TRP A 137 5.94 -9.19 -8.17
CA TRP A 137 6.53 -7.99 -7.55
C TRP A 137 7.94 -7.70 -8.04
N GLN A 138 8.73 -8.72 -8.40
CA GLN A 138 10.02 -8.53 -9.09
C GLN A 138 9.84 -7.89 -10.46
N LYS A 139 8.88 -8.37 -11.26
CA LYS A 139 8.50 -7.79 -12.56
C LYS A 139 8.08 -6.33 -12.41
N MET A 140 7.26 -6.01 -11.41
CA MET A 140 6.82 -4.65 -11.11
C MET A 140 8.00 -3.73 -10.71
N SER A 141 8.93 -4.22 -9.89
CA SER A 141 10.10 -3.47 -9.43
C SER A 141 11.13 -3.23 -10.53
N ALA A 142 11.24 -4.14 -11.50
CA ALA A 142 12.18 -4.03 -12.61
C ALA A 142 11.80 -2.94 -13.64
N GLY A 143 10.59 -2.40 -13.56
CA GLY A 143 10.10 -1.35 -14.46
C GLY A 143 9.98 -1.87 -15.89
N GLY A 144 8.81 -2.25 -16.36
CA GLY A 144 8.58 -2.46 -17.79
C GLY A 144 8.75 -1.14 -18.54
N SER A 145 9.56 -1.14 -19.60
CA SER A 145 9.66 -0.05 -20.60
C SER A 145 9.86 1.40 -20.10
N GLY A 146 10.71 1.65 -19.09
CA GLY A 146 11.31 3.00 -18.90
C GLY A 146 10.69 3.92 -17.87
N SER A 147 9.55 3.57 -17.23
CA SER A 147 9.00 4.31 -16.09
C SER A 147 8.61 3.37 -14.97
N VAL A 148 8.86 3.79 -13.73
CA VAL A 148 8.38 3.06 -12.54
C VAL A 148 6.85 3.09 -12.56
N PRO A 149 6.16 1.92 -12.51
CA PRO A 149 4.70 1.88 -12.45
C PRO A 149 4.15 2.73 -11.30
N GLU A 150 3.03 3.43 -11.51
CA GLU A 150 2.43 4.31 -10.50
C GLU A 150 2.09 3.56 -9.20
N ILE A 151 1.67 2.31 -9.30
CA ILE A 151 1.43 1.44 -8.14
C ILE A 151 2.67 1.29 -7.25
N MET A 152 3.88 1.39 -7.83
CA MET A 152 5.13 1.31 -7.06
C MET A 152 5.45 2.59 -6.30
N SER A 153 4.86 3.74 -6.67
CA SER A 153 5.00 4.99 -5.92
C SER A 153 4.10 5.00 -4.68
N THR A 154 2.94 4.36 -4.77
CA THR A 154 1.99 4.20 -3.66
C THR A 154 2.29 2.98 -2.78
N HIS A 155 2.83 1.91 -3.38
CA HIS A 155 3.17 0.63 -2.74
C HIS A 155 4.62 0.23 -3.06
N PRO A 156 5.62 0.88 -2.45
CA PRO A 156 7.03 0.62 -2.75
C PRO A 156 7.38 -0.84 -2.48
N SER A 157 7.99 -1.48 -3.48
CA SER A 157 8.53 -2.83 -3.32
C SER A 157 10.06 -2.74 -3.19
N ASP A 158 10.58 -3.29 -2.12
CA ASP A 158 12.02 -3.47 -1.90
C ASP A 158 12.38 -4.96 -1.77
N ALA A 159 13.68 -5.24 -1.73
CA ALA A 159 14.17 -6.60 -1.58
C ALA A 159 13.69 -7.27 -0.28
N THR A 160 13.47 -6.48 0.77
CA THR A 160 12.97 -6.96 2.07
C THR A 160 11.54 -7.46 1.93
N ARG A 161 10.66 -6.69 1.29
CA ARG A 161 9.26 -7.05 1.02
C ARG A 161 9.18 -8.35 0.22
N ILE A 162 9.94 -8.46 -0.88
CA ILE A 162 10.00 -9.68 -1.71
C ILE A 162 10.51 -10.89 -0.90
N SER A 163 11.51 -10.67 -0.05
CA SER A 163 12.03 -11.71 0.86
C SER A 163 10.96 -12.19 1.85
N ASP A 164 10.18 -11.28 2.42
CA ASP A 164 9.14 -11.59 3.39
C ASP A 164 7.98 -12.36 2.72
N ILE A 165 7.54 -11.94 1.54
CA ILE A 165 6.57 -12.71 0.73
C ILE A 165 7.06 -14.15 0.56
N ARG A 166 8.32 -14.34 0.15
CA ARG A 166 8.90 -15.68 -0.07
C ARG A 166 8.90 -16.54 1.19
N LYS A 167 9.15 -15.96 2.37
CA LYS A 167 9.12 -16.68 3.66
C LYS A 167 7.73 -17.19 4.01
N HIS A 168 6.68 -16.43 3.64
CA HIS A 168 5.30 -16.78 3.97
C HIS A 168 4.64 -17.75 2.98
N LEU A 169 5.18 -17.93 1.77
CA LEU A 169 4.60 -18.85 0.77
C LEU A 169 4.35 -20.27 1.29
N PRO A 170 5.26 -20.93 2.05
CA PRO A 170 5.02 -22.28 2.57
C PRO A 170 3.79 -22.38 3.49
N GLU A 171 3.45 -21.28 4.19
CA GLU A 171 2.31 -21.23 5.10
C GLU A 171 0.98 -21.22 4.37
N MET A 172 0.96 -20.79 3.09
CA MET A 172 -0.27 -20.68 2.30
C MET A 172 -0.97 -22.01 2.08
N LYS A 173 -0.25 -23.13 2.23
CA LYS A 173 -0.85 -24.48 2.18
C LYS A 173 -1.95 -24.70 3.22
N LYS A 174 -1.94 -23.93 4.32
CA LYS A 174 -2.95 -24.00 5.39
C LYS A 174 -4.30 -23.39 5.01
N TYR A 175 -4.32 -22.59 3.94
CA TYR A 175 -5.47 -21.79 3.50
C TYR A 175 -6.11 -22.31 2.19
N LYS A 176 -5.63 -23.45 1.69
CA LYS A 176 -6.18 -24.12 0.50
C LYS A 176 -7.45 -24.87 0.81
#